data_9c2c7ed54baba2f332d6410229f38683
#
_entry.id   9c2c7ed54baba2f332d6410229f38683
#
_cell.length_a   1.000
_cell.length_b   1.000
_cell.length_c   1.000
_cell.angle_alpha   90.00
_cell.angle_beta   90.00
_cell.angle_gamma   90.00
#
_symmetry.space_group_name_H-M   'P 1'
#
loop_
_entity.id
_entity.type
_entity.pdbx_description
1 polymer ?
#
loop_
_entity_poly.entity_id
_entity_poly.type
_entity_poly.pdbx_seq_one_letter_code
_entity_poly.pdbx_strand_id
1 'polypeptide(L)'
;MHDPSIFAQRRRRFFEQLGGAAAVIPAAALAVHHADCEWPFRQNSDFWYLTGFDEPEAVALFLPHRPEGERFVLFVQPREASAEVWNGFRWGCEGAVAAFGADLAHPRSELEQRLPEYLKGAEGIAFRVGKHPQVEPLVLAAWAGQLDRAPRSGSAALGLVAPCPLLHALRLRKGPEELERMREAARISAEAHELARQVVRPGLLERQVQAVIEQHFLEQGARGPAYGTIVAGGDNACVLHYTANSSPLNDGDLLLIDAGCSLSDYYNGDITRTFPVNGRFSGEQRALYELVLAAQEAAVASVAPGFTAEGVHDTALRVLVAGLLDLGLLAGSVEGVIEQGAYRHLYMHRTGHWLGLDVHDVGAYRLGEHHVELEPGMVLTVEPGLYVSDRLPVPEGQPEIGECWKGIGIRIEDDVAVTDHGHENLTASALKAPAALER
;
A
#
# COMPACT_ATOMS: atom_id res chain seq x y z
N MET A 1 -2.69 22.35 -0.26
CA MET A 1 -1.26 22.47 0.05
C MET A 1 -1.09 21.88 1.44
N HIS A 2 -0.21 20.90 1.63
CA HIS A 2 -0.01 20.25 2.94
C HIS A 2 0.67 21.22 3.89
N ASP A 3 0.40 21.06 5.20
CA ASP A 3 1.11 21.81 6.22
C ASP A 3 2.60 21.43 6.23
N PRO A 4 3.53 22.35 5.90
CA PRO A 4 4.97 22.08 5.90
C PRO A 4 5.51 21.59 7.25
N SER A 5 4.80 21.88 8.35
CA SER A 5 5.20 21.47 9.71
C SER A 5 5.20 19.95 9.88
N ILE A 6 4.32 19.23 9.19
CA ILE A 6 4.23 17.76 9.22
C ILE A 6 5.53 17.15 8.67
N PHE A 7 5.99 17.60 7.50
CA PHE A 7 7.23 17.12 6.91
C PHE A 7 8.44 17.51 7.75
N ALA A 8 8.46 18.70 8.35
CA ALA A 8 9.52 19.11 9.27
C ALA A 8 9.59 18.20 10.51
N GLN A 9 8.45 17.79 11.06
CA GLN A 9 8.40 16.86 12.18
C GLN A 9 8.91 15.46 11.79
N ARG A 10 8.53 14.95 10.60
CA ARG A 10 9.00 13.67 10.04
C ARG A 10 10.52 13.69 9.82
N ARG A 11 11.05 14.77 9.25
CA ARG A 11 12.50 14.97 9.08
C ARG A 11 13.23 14.99 10.43
N ARG A 12 12.68 15.64 11.46
CA ARG A 12 13.28 15.65 12.81
C ARG A 12 13.42 14.24 13.36
N ARG A 13 12.35 13.45 13.32
CA ARG A 13 12.38 12.03 13.74
C ARG A 13 13.38 11.21 12.92
N PHE A 14 13.47 11.46 11.62
CA PHE A 14 14.42 10.77 10.76
C PHE A 14 15.88 11.13 11.09
N PHE A 15 16.17 12.40 11.36
CA PHE A 15 17.50 12.83 11.83
C PHE A 15 17.92 12.13 13.13
N GLU A 16 17.00 11.97 14.08
CA GLU A 16 17.25 11.25 15.35
C GLU A 16 17.65 9.78 15.09
N GLN A 17 17.05 9.14 14.08
CA GLN A 17 17.36 7.76 13.70
C GLN A 17 18.66 7.63 12.90
N LEU A 18 19.03 8.64 12.13
CA LEU A 18 20.27 8.62 11.34
C LEU A 18 21.55 8.70 12.19
N GLY A 19 21.46 9.30 13.39
CA GLY A 19 22.65 9.57 14.21
C GLY A 19 23.64 10.45 13.44
N GLY A 20 24.86 9.96 13.19
CA GLY A 20 25.91 10.65 12.43
C GLY A 20 25.94 10.32 10.92
N ALA A 21 25.05 9.46 10.42
CA ALA A 21 25.01 9.07 9.02
C ALA A 21 24.30 10.13 8.15
N ALA A 22 24.82 10.36 6.94
CA ALA A 22 24.13 11.14 5.91
C ALA A 22 23.17 10.24 5.14
N ALA A 23 21.96 10.71 4.82
CA ALA A 23 21.06 9.97 3.94
C ALA A 23 20.91 10.67 2.58
N VAL A 24 20.89 9.86 1.52
CA VAL A 24 20.61 10.27 0.15
C VAL A 24 19.33 9.56 -0.30
N ILE A 25 18.25 10.33 -0.45
CA ILE A 25 16.93 9.82 -0.80
C ILE A 25 16.50 10.42 -2.14
N PRO A 26 16.57 9.65 -3.24
CA PRO A 26 16.11 10.10 -4.54
C PRO A 26 14.58 10.10 -4.68
N ALA A 27 14.05 11.07 -5.42
CA ALA A 27 12.71 11.08 -5.94
C ALA A 27 12.51 9.99 -7.01
N ALA A 28 11.26 9.73 -7.37
CA ALA A 28 10.95 8.92 -8.53
C ALA A 28 11.38 9.62 -9.82
N ALA A 29 11.80 8.84 -10.81
CA ALA A 29 11.91 9.28 -12.19
C ALA A 29 10.56 9.13 -12.91
N LEU A 30 10.41 9.82 -14.04
CA LEU A 30 9.28 9.60 -14.94
C LEU A 30 9.34 8.17 -15.50
N ALA A 31 8.19 7.48 -15.49
CA ALA A 31 8.08 6.12 -15.99
C ALA A 31 7.50 6.14 -17.41
N VAL A 32 8.24 5.58 -18.38
CA VAL A 32 7.79 5.47 -19.76
C VAL A 32 6.68 4.41 -19.87
N HIS A 33 5.54 4.80 -20.47
CA HIS A 33 4.45 3.89 -20.80
C HIS A 33 4.74 3.22 -22.15
N HIS A 34 4.97 4.03 -23.19
CA HIS A 34 5.41 3.57 -24.51
C HIS A 34 6.03 4.75 -25.30
N ALA A 35 7.04 4.47 -26.12
CA ALA A 35 7.76 5.45 -26.93
C ALA A 35 8.15 6.71 -26.14
N ASP A 36 7.53 7.84 -26.44
CA ASP A 36 7.70 9.14 -25.77
C ASP A 36 6.53 9.51 -24.83
N CYS A 37 5.60 8.57 -24.60
CA CYS A 37 4.50 8.76 -23.67
C CYS A 37 4.86 8.22 -22.29
N GLU A 38 4.61 9.01 -21.26
CA GLU A 38 4.88 8.70 -19.88
C GLU A 38 3.60 8.29 -19.13
N TRP A 39 3.74 7.47 -18.09
CA TRP A 39 2.69 7.27 -17.11
C TRP A 39 2.48 8.54 -16.28
N PRO A 40 1.27 8.78 -15.74
CA PRO A 40 1.07 9.82 -14.75
C PRO A 40 2.10 9.71 -13.61
N PHE A 41 2.76 10.83 -13.30
CA PHE A 41 3.83 10.83 -12.30
C PHE A 41 3.32 10.41 -10.93
N ARG A 42 4.04 9.50 -10.29
CA ARG A 42 3.86 9.10 -8.91
C ARG A 42 5.19 9.19 -8.17
N GLN A 43 5.20 9.98 -7.09
CA GLN A 43 6.41 10.18 -6.30
C GLN A 43 6.83 8.90 -5.54
N ASN A 44 8.12 8.76 -5.26
CA ASN A 44 8.64 7.77 -4.32
C ASN A 44 8.09 8.05 -2.92
N SER A 45 7.50 7.07 -2.27
CA SER A 45 6.79 7.25 -1.00
C SER A 45 7.72 7.66 0.15
N ASP A 46 8.97 7.16 0.21
CA ASP A 46 9.94 7.56 1.22
C ASP A 46 10.41 9.01 1.01
N PHE A 47 10.63 9.39 -0.25
CA PHE A 47 10.96 10.76 -0.60
C PHE A 47 9.80 11.73 -0.27
N TRP A 48 8.58 11.37 -0.68
CA TRP A 48 7.38 12.14 -0.35
C TRP A 48 7.17 12.30 1.14
N TYR A 49 7.27 11.22 1.90
CA TYR A 49 7.08 11.21 3.35
C TYR A 49 7.96 12.24 4.08
N LEU A 50 9.19 12.43 3.61
CA LEU A 50 10.16 13.34 4.22
C LEU A 50 10.08 14.77 3.67
N THR A 51 9.66 14.95 2.42
CA THR A 51 9.83 16.24 1.73
C THR A 51 8.52 16.93 1.35
N GLY A 52 7.47 16.17 1.04
CA GLY A 52 6.26 16.68 0.40
C GLY A 52 6.48 17.23 -1.03
N PHE A 53 7.69 17.08 -1.58
CA PHE A 53 8.05 17.62 -2.89
C PHE A 53 7.62 16.65 -4.01
N ASP A 54 6.74 17.11 -4.89
CA ASP A 54 6.07 16.26 -5.90
C ASP A 54 6.55 16.57 -7.32
N GLU A 55 7.86 16.64 -7.52
CA GLU A 55 8.46 16.73 -8.84
C GLU A 55 9.45 15.57 -9.06
N PRO A 56 9.60 15.09 -10.32
CA PRO A 56 10.47 13.97 -10.66
C PRO A 56 11.96 14.33 -10.54
N GLU A 57 12.78 13.26 -10.42
CA GLU A 57 14.24 13.31 -10.53
C GLU A 57 14.96 14.15 -9.48
N ALA A 58 14.26 14.66 -8.47
CA ALA A 58 14.90 15.36 -7.35
C ALA A 58 15.72 14.40 -6.49
N VAL A 59 16.65 14.96 -5.70
CA VAL A 59 17.40 14.20 -4.69
C VAL A 59 17.44 15.00 -3.39
N ALA A 60 17.03 14.36 -2.31
CA ALA A 60 17.09 14.92 -0.96
C ALA A 60 18.32 14.39 -0.22
N LEU A 61 19.06 15.30 0.41
CA LEU A 61 20.10 14.96 1.35
C LEU A 61 19.66 15.32 2.76
N PHE A 62 19.87 14.39 3.69
CA PHE A 62 19.67 14.57 5.13
C PHE A 62 21.01 14.42 5.83
N LEU A 63 21.52 15.49 6.40
CA LEU A 63 22.92 15.68 6.79
C LEU A 63 23.02 16.09 8.27
N PRO A 64 22.76 15.17 9.23
CA PRO A 64 22.80 15.51 10.65
C PRO A 64 24.15 16.03 11.14
N HIS A 65 25.25 15.65 10.47
CA HIS A 65 26.63 16.06 10.77
C HIS A 65 26.95 17.51 10.31
N ARG A 66 26.07 18.15 9.53
CA ARG A 66 26.24 19.53 9.05
C ARG A 66 25.65 20.52 10.05
N PRO A 67 26.12 21.80 10.01
CA PRO A 67 25.55 22.85 10.84
C PRO A 67 24.06 23.08 10.56
N GLU A 68 23.33 23.62 11.50
CA GLU A 68 21.96 24.06 11.32
C GLU A 68 21.87 25.03 10.12
N GLY A 69 20.83 24.85 9.28
CA GLY A 69 20.70 25.58 8.00
C GLY A 69 21.38 24.94 6.81
N GLU A 70 22.03 23.76 6.99
CA GLU A 70 22.62 22.96 5.90
C GLU A 70 22.25 21.47 5.99
N ARG A 71 21.29 21.11 6.84
CA ARG A 71 20.98 19.70 7.13
C ARG A 71 20.01 19.05 6.17
N PHE A 72 19.10 19.83 5.60
CA PHE A 72 18.16 19.35 4.60
C PHE A 72 18.38 20.07 3.28
N VAL A 73 18.95 19.36 2.31
CA VAL A 73 19.33 19.92 1.00
C VAL A 73 18.57 19.21 -0.10
N LEU A 74 17.97 19.98 -1.02
CA LEU A 74 17.29 19.47 -2.19
C LEU A 74 18.08 19.79 -3.47
N PHE A 75 18.25 18.79 -4.33
CA PHE A 75 18.65 18.95 -5.72
C PHE A 75 17.43 18.79 -6.60
N VAL A 76 17.04 19.84 -7.31
CA VAL A 76 15.77 19.92 -8.05
C VAL A 76 15.97 20.39 -9.48
N GLN A 77 15.00 20.15 -10.34
CA GLN A 77 14.99 20.72 -11.68
C GLN A 77 14.86 22.25 -11.58
N PRO A 78 15.71 23.00 -12.28
CA PRO A 78 15.62 24.47 -12.28
C PRO A 78 14.34 24.93 -13.00
N ARG A 79 13.91 26.14 -12.70
CA ARG A 79 12.89 26.82 -13.48
C ARG A 79 13.46 27.26 -14.82
N GLU A 80 12.87 26.76 -15.89
CA GLU A 80 13.23 27.11 -17.26
C GLU A 80 11.96 27.32 -18.08
N ALA A 81 11.76 28.53 -18.61
CA ALA A 81 10.54 28.86 -19.33
C ALA A 81 10.27 27.91 -20.52
N SER A 82 11.33 27.47 -21.22
CA SER A 82 11.23 26.51 -22.33
C SER A 82 10.69 25.15 -21.86
N ALA A 83 11.10 24.66 -20.69
CA ALA A 83 10.64 23.40 -20.12
C ALA A 83 9.23 23.54 -19.51
N GLU A 84 8.93 24.68 -18.87
CA GLU A 84 7.61 24.94 -18.27
C GLU A 84 6.49 25.06 -19.33
N VAL A 85 6.81 25.42 -20.57
CA VAL A 85 5.85 25.40 -21.70
C VAL A 85 5.38 23.96 -22.00
N TRP A 86 6.23 22.97 -21.80
CA TRP A 86 5.92 21.57 -22.11
C TRP A 86 5.35 20.79 -20.92
N ASN A 87 5.93 20.99 -19.74
CA ASN A 87 5.68 20.15 -18.57
C ASN A 87 4.95 20.88 -17.43
N GLY A 88 4.62 22.16 -17.62
CA GLY A 88 3.99 22.98 -16.60
C GLY A 88 4.99 23.60 -15.62
N PHE A 89 4.44 24.20 -14.57
CA PHE A 89 5.18 24.89 -13.53
C PHE A 89 6.18 23.98 -12.81
N ARG A 90 7.37 24.53 -12.50
CA ARG A 90 8.39 23.93 -11.64
C ARG A 90 8.69 24.81 -10.44
N TRP A 91 8.84 24.22 -9.27
CA TRP A 91 9.19 24.97 -8.06
C TRP A 91 10.59 25.58 -8.13
N GLY A 92 11.55 24.88 -8.73
CA GLY A 92 12.96 25.31 -8.79
C GLY A 92 13.59 25.40 -7.41
N CYS A 93 14.82 25.92 -7.37
CA CYS A 93 15.58 26.01 -6.11
C CYS A 93 14.93 26.95 -5.09
N GLU A 94 14.42 28.11 -5.53
CA GLU A 94 13.77 29.07 -4.64
C GLU A 94 12.49 28.51 -4.02
N GLY A 95 11.64 27.84 -4.84
CA GLY A 95 10.43 27.18 -4.36
C GLY A 95 10.71 26.02 -3.40
N ALA A 96 11.77 25.24 -3.66
CA ALA A 96 12.19 24.15 -2.79
C ALA A 96 12.54 24.65 -1.37
N VAL A 97 13.18 25.80 -1.26
CA VAL A 97 13.46 26.44 0.04
C VAL A 97 12.19 27.03 0.65
N ALA A 98 11.45 27.85 -0.10
CA ALA A 98 10.36 28.66 0.44
C ALA A 98 9.12 27.82 0.80
N ALA A 99 8.77 26.81 -0.01
CA ALA A 99 7.53 26.04 0.16
C ALA A 99 7.74 24.71 0.87
N PHE A 100 8.92 24.07 0.77
CA PHE A 100 9.18 22.72 1.31
C PHE A 100 10.15 22.72 2.48
N GLY A 101 10.69 23.89 2.83
CA GLY A 101 11.55 24.06 4.01
C GLY A 101 12.90 23.37 3.86
N ALA A 102 13.44 23.32 2.62
CA ALA A 102 14.83 22.95 2.42
C ALA A 102 15.73 24.06 2.99
N ASP A 103 16.81 23.67 3.67
CA ASP A 103 17.80 24.64 4.13
C ASP A 103 18.54 25.25 2.95
N LEU A 104 18.88 24.41 1.98
CA LEU A 104 19.51 24.79 0.71
C LEU A 104 18.90 23.99 -0.44
N ALA A 105 18.90 24.60 -1.62
CA ALA A 105 18.51 23.90 -2.85
C ALA A 105 19.47 24.25 -4.00
N HIS A 106 19.74 23.23 -4.84
CA HIS A 106 20.63 23.35 -5.99
C HIS A 106 19.99 22.75 -7.24
N PRO A 107 20.40 23.20 -8.44
CA PRO A 107 20.05 22.53 -9.68
C PRO A 107 20.46 21.04 -9.63
N ARG A 108 19.59 20.16 -10.13
CA ARG A 108 19.84 18.70 -10.17
C ARG A 108 21.16 18.36 -10.89
N SER A 109 21.52 19.14 -11.89
CA SER A 109 22.78 18.97 -12.63
C SER A 109 24.06 19.18 -11.82
N GLU A 110 23.97 19.84 -10.66
CA GLU A 110 25.12 20.06 -9.77
C GLU A 110 25.34 18.92 -8.76
N LEU A 111 24.47 17.89 -8.73
CA LEU A 111 24.56 16.82 -7.75
C LEU A 111 25.92 16.11 -7.77
N GLU A 112 26.42 15.72 -8.95
CA GLU A 112 27.69 15.01 -9.08
C GLU A 112 28.84 15.80 -8.47
N GLN A 113 28.88 17.10 -8.74
CA GLN A 113 29.94 17.99 -8.26
C GLN A 113 29.86 18.21 -6.72
N ARG A 114 28.65 18.41 -6.19
CA ARG A 114 28.46 18.83 -4.79
C ARG A 114 28.32 17.68 -3.81
N LEU A 115 27.82 16.52 -4.25
CA LEU A 115 27.56 15.37 -3.37
C LEU A 115 28.77 14.95 -2.51
N PRO A 116 30.00 14.86 -3.07
CA PRO A 116 31.19 14.48 -2.27
C PRO A 116 31.46 15.43 -1.11
N GLU A 117 31.19 16.74 -1.28
CA GLU A 117 31.40 17.74 -0.25
C GLU A 117 30.34 17.69 0.86
N TYR A 118 29.08 17.45 0.49
CA TYR A 118 27.99 17.27 1.45
C TYR A 118 28.16 16.01 2.31
N LEU A 119 28.67 14.92 1.74
CA LEU A 119 28.90 13.67 2.45
C LEU A 119 30.17 13.65 3.31
N LYS A 120 31.04 14.65 3.16
CA LYS A 120 32.30 14.73 3.91
C LYS A 120 32.02 14.92 5.41
N GLY A 121 32.63 14.05 6.23
CA GLY A 121 32.47 14.07 7.68
C GLY A 121 31.29 13.29 8.22
N ALA A 122 30.47 12.69 7.37
CA ALA A 122 29.44 11.75 7.81
C ALA A 122 30.07 10.44 8.32
N GLU A 123 29.48 9.86 9.37
CA GLU A 123 29.95 8.58 9.95
C GLU A 123 29.54 7.38 9.08
N GLY A 124 28.50 7.51 8.27
CA GLY A 124 28.01 6.52 7.32
C GLY A 124 27.16 7.17 6.25
N ILE A 125 26.80 6.43 5.22
CA ILE A 125 25.89 6.86 4.17
C ILE A 125 24.69 5.93 4.13
N ALA A 126 23.50 6.47 4.33
CA ALA A 126 22.24 5.75 4.17
C ALA A 126 21.72 5.94 2.73
N PHE A 127 21.74 4.88 1.94
CA PHE A 127 21.31 4.87 0.54
C PHE A 127 20.78 3.49 0.14
N ARG A 128 19.68 3.45 -0.62
CA ARG A 128 19.09 2.20 -1.10
C ARG A 128 19.72 1.74 -2.41
N VAL A 129 20.74 0.90 -2.29
CA VAL A 129 21.45 0.31 -3.44
C VAL A 129 20.51 -0.56 -4.29
N GLY A 130 20.69 -0.54 -5.61
CA GLY A 130 19.95 -1.35 -6.57
C GLY A 130 18.58 -0.80 -6.97
N LYS A 131 18.21 0.41 -6.52
CA LYS A 131 16.88 1.01 -6.81
C LYS A 131 16.94 2.32 -7.59
N HIS A 132 18.06 3.00 -7.60
CA HIS A 132 18.18 4.35 -8.19
C HIS A 132 19.39 4.42 -9.13
N PRO A 133 19.31 3.81 -10.34
CA PRO A 133 20.46 3.62 -11.23
C PRO A 133 21.13 4.93 -11.69
N GLN A 134 20.39 6.06 -11.68
CA GLN A 134 20.94 7.37 -12.06
C GLN A 134 21.70 8.07 -10.93
N VAL A 135 21.43 7.71 -9.66
CA VAL A 135 22.03 8.35 -8.47
C VAL A 135 23.08 7.44 -7.83
N GLU A 136 22.88 6.14 -7.89
CA GLU A 136 23.75 5.15 -7.29
C GLU A 136 25.24 5.29 -7.67
N PRO A 137 25.63 5.45 -8.95
CA PRO A 137 27.03 5.64 -9.32
C PRO A 137 27.65 6.87 -8.66
N LEU A 138 26.89 7.95 -8.50
CA LEU A 138 27.35 9.18 -7.87
C LEU A 138 27.61 8.99 -6.38
N VAL A 139 26.73 8.29 -5.68
CA VAL A 139 26.86 7.96 -4.26
C VAL A 139 28.06 7.06 -4.03
N LEU A 140 28.20 6.00 -4.84
CA LEU A 140 29.32 5.05 -4.74
C LEU A 140 30.67 5.72 -5.04
N ALA A 141 30.74 6.58 -6.06
CA ALA A 141 31.96 7.33 -6.38
C ALA A 141 32.34 8.31 -5.25
N ALA A 142 31.36 9.02 -4.68
CA ALA A 142 31.59 9.92 -3.54
C ALA A 142 32.10 9.16 -2.31
N TRP A 143 31.51 8.01 -2.00
CA TRP A 143 31.91 7.13 -0.90
C TRP A 143 33.34 6.57 -1.12
N ALA A 144 33.61 5.97 -2.29
CA ALA A 144 34.96 5.47 -2.64
C ALA A 144 35.99 6.56 -2.53
N GLY A 145 35.75 7.76 -3.06
CA GLY A 145 36.65 8.88 -2.96
C GLY A 145 36.90 9.38 -1.52
N GLN A 146 35.98 9.15 -0.57
CA GLN A 146 36.23 9.40 0.85
C GLN A 146 37.14 8.33 1.45
N LEU A 147 36.92 7.05 1.14
CA LEU A 147 37.75 5.94 1.59
C LEU A 147 39.22 6.11 1.13
N ASP A 148 39.44 6.49 -0.13
CA ASP A 148 40.75 6.74 -0.70
C ASP A 148 41.49 7.90 -0.01
N ARG A 149 40.77 8.90 0.47
CA ARG A 149 41.31 10.06 1.19
C ARG A 149 41.45 9.84 2.69
N ALA A 150 40.76 8.86 3.27
CA ALA A 150 40.72 8.60 4.71
C ALA A 150 42.11 8.49 5.38
N PRO A 151 43.12 7.83 4.78
CA PRO A 151 44.46 7.73 5.39
C PRO A 151 45.16 9.10 5.60
N ARG A 152 44.73 10.12 4.83
CA ARG A 152 45.30 11.49 4.91
C ARG A 152 44.37 12.46 5.64
N SER A 153 43.06 12.30 5.52
CA SER A 153 42.08 13.19 6.14
C SER A 153 41.73 12.80 7.57
N GLY A 154 41.99 11.55 7.95
CA GLY A 154 41.64 11.01 9.27
C GLY A 154 40.14 10.71 9.44
N SER A 155 39.32 10.91 8.39
CA SER A 155 37.89 10.68 8.45
C SER A 155 37.32 10.15 7.12
N ALA A 156 36.47 9.16 7.21
CA ALA A 156 35.67 8.67 6.08
C ALA A 156 34.34 8.09 6.61
N ALA A 157 33.28 8.13 5.78
CA ALA A 157 32.09 7.35 6.03
C ALA A 157 32.43 5.85 5.98
N LEU A 158 32.31 5.17 7.11
CA LEU A 158 32.80 3.79 7.27
C LEU A 158 31.85 2.74 6.68
N GLY A 159 30.58 3.08 6.47
CA GLY A 159 29.58 2.13 5.97
C GLY A 159 28.55 2.75 5.03
N LEU A 160 28.05 1.89 4.14
CA LEU A 160 26.86 2.15 3.34
C LEU A 160 25.73 1.27 3.91
N VAL A 161 24.63 1.90 4.33
CA VAL A 161 23.50 1.22 4.97
C VAL A 161 22.19 1.54 4.24
N ALA A 162 21.22 0.64 4.33
CA ALA A 162 19.89 0.91 3.76
C ALA A 162 19.10 1.86 4.70
N PRO A 163 18.51 2.95 4.19
CA PRO A 163 17.64 3.83 4.99
C PRO A 163 16.29 3.19 5.32
N CYS A 164 15.90 2.15 4.58
CA CYS A 164 14.59 1.52 4.66
C CYS A 164 14.16 1.11 6.09
N PRO A 165 14.97 0.40 6.90
CA PRO A 165 14.54 0.01 8.23
C PRO A 165 14.14 1.20 9.11
N LEU A 166 14.85 2.34 8.99
CA LEU A 166 14.58 3.55 9.74
C LEU A 166 13.30 4.25 9.27
N LEU A 167 13.19 4.46 7.95
CA LEU A 167 12.03 5.10 7.34
C LEU A 167 10.75 4.28 7.47
N HIS A 168 10.86 2.97 7.24
CA HIS A 168 9.70 2.09 7.27
C HIS A 168 9.13 1.96 8.70
N ALA A 169 9.97 2.02 9.73
CA ALA A 169 9.51 2.06 11.12
C ALA A 169 8.76 3.37 11.44
N LEU A 170 9.14 4.50 10.82
CA LEU A 170 8.43 5.77 10.96
C LEU A 170 7.10 5.77 10.21
N ARG A 171 7.06 5.23 8.98
CA ARG A 171 5.86 5.16 8.14
C ARG A 171 4.85 4.15 8.67
N LEU A 172 5.29 3.10 9.37
CA LEU A 172 4.41 2.06 9.90
C LEU A 172 3.39 2.63 10.89
N ARG A 173 3.80 3.59 11.73
CA ARG A 173 2.92 4.25 12.72
C ARG A 173 2.47 5.61 12.20
N LYS A 174 1.23 5.65 11.74
CA LYS A 174 0.60 6.86 11.20
C LYS A 174 0.31 7.87 12.32
N GLY A 175 0.65 9.12 12.07
CA GLY A 175 0.23 10.23 12.91
C GLY A 175 -1.26 10.58 12.73
N PRO A 176 -1.82 11.45 13.60
CA PRO A 176 -3.23 11.84 13.50
C PRO A 176 -3.63 12.40 12.13
N GLU A 177 -2.75 13.19 11.51
CA GLU A 177 -2.97 13.79 10.18
C GLU A 177 -3.00 12.73 9.09
N GLU A 178 -2.17 11.68 9.20
CA GLU A 178 -2.13 10.56 8.26
C GLU A 178 -3.39 9.71 8.39
N LEU A 179 -3.83 9.43 9.62
CA LEU A 179 -5.08 8.70 9.87
C LEU A 179 -6.30 9.46 9.34
N GLU A 180 -6.32 10.80 9.43
CA GLU A 180 -7.39 11.60 8.85
C GLU A 180 -7.44 11.47 7.32
N ARG A 181 -6.26 11.47 6.66
CA ARG A 181 -6.19 11.23 5.22
C ARG A 181 -6.66 9.82 4.85
N MET A 182 -6.31 8.82 5.63
CA MET A 182 -6.75 7.45 5.39
C MET A 182 -8.26 7.28 5.61
N ARG A 183 -8.86 7.97 6.60
CA ARG A 183 -10.33 8.02 6.74
C ARG A 183 -10.99 8.65 5.52
N GLU A 184 -10.40 9.68 4.94
CA GLU A 184 -10.92 10.31 3.72
C GLU A 184 -10.83 9.35 2.53
N ALA A 185 -9.70 8.65 2.33
CA ALA A 185 -9.56 7.64 1.29
C ALA A 185 -10.58 6.49 1.48
N ALA A 186 -10.75 6.01 2.70
CA ALA A 186 -11.72 4.99 3.06
C ALA A 186 -13.17 5.43 2.77
N ARG A 187 -13.53 6.67 3.12
CA ARG A 187 -14.85 7.24 2.83
C ARG A 187 -15.15 7.28 1.34
N ILE A 188 -14.24 7.84 0.54
CA ILE A 188 -14.40 7.94 -0.92
C ILE A 188 -14.52 6.55 -1.54
N SER A 189 -13.69 5.61 -1.08
CA SER A 189 -13.72 4.22 -1.57
C SER A 189 -15.04 3.53 -1.22
N ALA A 190 -15.54 3.68 0.01
CA ALA A 190 -16.81 3.11 0.44
C ALA A 190 -18.02 3.66 -0.36
N GLU A 191 -18.02 4.96 -0.63
CA GLU A 191 -19.07 5.60 -1.45
C GLU A 191 -19.06 5.06 -2.88
N ALA A 192 -17.88 4.84 -3.48
CA ALA A 192 -17.74 4.26 -4.81
C ALA A 192 -18.28 2.81 -4.88
N HIS A 193 -18.02 2.00 -3.85
CA HIS A 193 -18.59 0.66 -3.74
C HIS A 193 -20.12 0.68 -3.68
N GLU A 194 -20.70 1.60 -2.93
CA GLU A 194 -22.18 1.74 -2.87
C GLU A 194 -22.76 2.18 -4.21
N LEU A 195 -22.13 3.14 -4.90
CA LEU A 195 -22.54 3.55 -6.25
C LEU A 195 -22.46 2.38 -7.24
N ALA A 196 -21.38 1.61 -7.20
CA ALA A 196 -21.24 0.41 -8.02
C ALA A 196 -22.37 -0.59 -7.75
N ARG A 197 -22.67 -0.89 -6.47
CA ARG A 197 -23.75 -1.77 -6.07
C ARG A 197 -25.11 -1.32 -6.61
N GLN A 198 -25.39 -0.02 -6.63
CA GLN A 198 -26.66 0.54 -7.12
C GLN A 198 -26.84 0.36 -8.63
N VAL A 199 -25.77 0.41 -9.42
CA VAL A 199 -25.87 0.31 -10.89
C VAL A 199 -25.80 -1.12 -11.41
N VAL A 200 -25.23 -2.06 -10.63
CA VAL A 200 -25.01 -3.44 -11.04
C VAL A 200 -26.33 -4.15 -11.36
N ARG A 201 -26.37 -4.82 -12.52
CA ARG A 201 -27.45 -5.67 -13.00
C ARG A 201 -26.93 -6.64 -14.06
N PRO A 202 -27.63 -7.75 -14.33
CA PRO A 202 -27.28 -8.65 -15.43
C PRO A 202 -27.17 -7.91 -16.78
N GLY A 203 -26.19 -8.31 -17.59
CA GLY A 203 -25.91 -7.76 -18.92
C GLY A 203 -24.95 -6.58 -18.98
N LEU A 204 -24.57 -5.97 -17.84
CA LEU A 204 -23.47 -4.99 -17.80
C LEU A 204 -22.15 -5.72 -18.02
N LEU A 205 -21.18 -4.99 -18.59
CA LEU A 205 -19.77 -5.43 -18.58
C LEU A 205 -19.09 -4.99 -17.30
N GLU A 206 -18.17 -5.78 -16.78
CA GLU A 206 -17.35 -5.48 -15.60
C GLU A 206 -16.68 -4.09 -15.69
N ARG A 207 -16.14 -3.74 -16.89
CA ARG A 207 -15.53 -2.42 -17.13
C ARG A 207 -16.49 -1.24 -17.01
N GLN A 208 -17.80 -1.45 -17.20
CA GLN A 208 -18.78 -0.38 -16.99
C GLN A 208 -18.97 -0.07 -15.51
N VAL A 209 -18.86 -1.10 -14.67
CA VAL A 209 -18.87 -0.93 -13.20
C VAL A 209 -17.57 -0.27 -12.74
N GLN A 210 -16.40 -0.72 -13.27
CA GLN A 210 -15.10 -0.06 -13.04
C GLN A 210 -15.18 1.45 -13.35
N ALA A 211 -15.75 1.81 -14.49
CA ALA A 211 -15.86 3.22 -14.89
C ALA A 211 -16.65 4.08 -13.88
N VAL A 212 -17.71 3.52 -13.27
CA VAL A 212 -18.49 4.22 -12.22
C VAL A 212 -17.65 4.46 -10.97
N ILE A 213 -16.87 3.46 -10.55
CA ILE A 213 -16.00 3.53 -9.38
C ILE A 213 -14.91 4.60 -9.59
N GLU A 214 -14.18 4.51 -10.69
CA GLU A 214 -13.05 5.40 -10.97
C GLU A 214 -13.50 6.85 -11.27
N GLN A 215 -14.68 7.02 -11.89
CA GLN A 215 -15.30 8.34 -12.02
C GLN A 215 -15.53 8.98 -10.66
N HIS A 216 -16.10 8.25 -9.71
CA HIS A 216 -16.36 8.77 -8.37
C HIS A 216 -15.04 9.18 -7.66
N PHE A 217 -14.00 8.38 -7.76
CA PHE A 217 -12.69 8.72 -7.20
C PHE A 217 -12.19 10.09 -7.71
N LEU A 218 -12.25 10.31 -9.02
CA LEU A 218 -11.82 11.55 -9.64
C LEU A 218 -12.72 12.73 -9.28
N GLU A 219 -14.04 12.55 -9.22
CA GLU A 219 -15.01 13.57 -8.82
C GLU A 219 -14.82 14.04 -7.38
N GLN A 220 -14.36 13.14 -6.50
CA GLN A 220 -14.04 13.46 -5.10
C GLN A 220 -12.63 14.04 -4.93
N GLY A 221 -11.87 14.26 -6.01
CA GLY A 221 -10.55 14.87 -5.99
C GLY A 221 -9.40 13.92 -5.64
N ALA A 222 -9.64 12.61 -5.65
CA ALA A 222 -8.57 11.62 -5.61
C ALA A 222 -7.77 11.62 -6.93
N ARG A 223 -6.55 11.09 -6.91
CA ARG A 223 -5.73 10.91 -8.12
C ARG A 223 -6.30 9.84 -9.07
N GLY A 224 -7.08 8.93 -8.53
CA GLY A 224 -7.65 7.77 -9.20
C GLY A 224 -7.58 6.53 -8.33
N PRO A 225 -7.63 5.33 -8.91
CA PRO A 225 -7.47 4.09 -8.17
C PRO A 225 -6.06 3.95 -7.60
N ALA A 226 -5.96 3.37 -6.39
CA ALA A 226 -4.70 3.10 -5.71
C ALA A 226 -3.94 1.93 -6.36
N TYR A 227 -4.67 1.04 -6.99
CA TYR A 227 -4.20 -0.16 -7.72
C TYR A 227 -5.17 -0.47 -8.87
N GLY A 228 -4.84 -1.46 -9.69
CA GLY A 228 -5.73 -1.88 -10.78
C GLY A 228 -7.07 -2.37 -10.22
N THR A 229 -8.12 -1.59 -10.41
CA THR A 229 -9.49 -1.91 -9.97
C THR A 229 -9.91 -3.30 -10.43
N ILE A 230 -10.36 -4.16 -9.53
CA ILE A 230 -10.86 -5.50 -9.79
C ILE A 230 -12.38 -5.47 -9.78
N VAL A 231 -12.99 -5.90 -10.88
CA VAL A 231 -14.44 -6.08 -11.01
C VAL A 231 -14.67 -7.46 -11.63
N ALA A 232 -14.92 -8.46 -10.80
CA ALA A 232 -14.86 -9.86 -11.17
C ALA A 232 -16.21 -10.56 -10.98
N GLY A 233 -16.91 -10.86 -12.09
CA GLY A 233 -18.18 -11.59 -12.10
C GLY A 233 -18.00 -13.11 -12.17
N GLY A 234 -18.78 -13.86 -11.39
CA GLY A 234 -18.79 -15.32 -11.41
C GLY A 234 -17.42 -15.93 -11.16
N ASP A 235 -16.97 -16.86 -12.02
CA ASP A 235 -15.68 -17.56 -11.87
C ASP A 235 -14.45 -16.64 -11.96
N ASN A 236 -14.57 -15.44 -12.55
CA ASN A 236 -13.51 -14.44 -12.55
C ASN A 236 -13.13 -14.01 -11.12
N ALA A 237 -14.07 -14.04 -10.17
CA ALA A 237 -13.84 -13.75 -8.76
C ALA A 237 -12.89 -14.75 -8.08
N CYS A 238 -12.64 -15.92 -8.70
CA CYS A 238 -11.64 -16.89 -8.24
C CYS A 238 -10.22 -16.57 -8.74
N VAL A 239 -10.00 -15.46 -9.48
CA VAL A 239 -8.70 -14.96 -9.88
C VAL A 239 -8.35 -13.75 -9.03
N LEU A 240 -7.41 -13.90 -8.09
CA LEU A 240 -7.15 -12.93 -7.02
C LEU A 240 -6.88 -11.50 -7.51
N HIS A 241 -6.10 -11.34 -8.59
CA HIS A 241 -5.78 -10.03 -9.19
C HIS A 241 -6.37 -9.92 -10.60
N TYR A 242 -7.69 -10.11 -10.71
CA TYR A 242 -8.40 -10.01 -11.97
C TYR A 242 -8.62 -8.56 -12.38
N THR A 243 -7.83 -8.05 -13.32
CA THR A 243 -7.89 -6.66 -13.79
C THR A 243 -8.35 -6.53 -15.25
N ALA A 244 -8.67 -7.62 -15.92
CA ALA A 244 -9.16 -7.56 -17.32
C ALA A 244 -10.52 -6.88 -17.44
N ASN A 245 -11.39 -7.07 -16.47
CA ASN A 245 -12.72 -6.43 -16.33
C ASN A 245 -13.49 -6.42 -17.66
N SER A 246 -13.52 -7.55 -18.37
CA SER A 246 -14.01 -7.58 -19.75
C SER A 246 -15.23 -8.46 -19.98
N SER A 247 -15.63 -9.24 -18.99
CA SER A 247 -16.74 -10.19 -19.10
C SER A 247 -18.10 -9.51 -18.84
N PRO A 248 -19.20 -10.06 -19.40
CA PRO A 248 -20.53 -9.67 -18.99
C PRO A 248 -20.88 -10.24 -17.62
N LEU A 249 -21.63 -9.50 -16.84
CA LEU A 249 -22.23 -9.95 -15.58
C LEU A 249 -23.50 -10.76 -15.90
N ASN A 250 -23.57 -11.99 -15.43
CA ASN A 250 -24.72 -12.84 -15.68
C ASN A 250 -25.70 -12.86 -14.49
N ASP A 251 -26.94 -13.25 -14.78
CA ASP A 251 -27.93 -13.53 -13.75
C ASP A 251 -27.49 -14.74 -12.92
N GLY A 252 -27.49 -14.60 -11.61
CA GLY A 252 -27.05 -15.62 -10.66
C GLY A 252 -25.57 -15.59 -10.30
N ASP A 253 -24.74 -14.78 -10.97
CA ASP A 253 -23.34 -14.58 -10.59
C ASP A 253 -23.22 -13.76 -9.30
N LEU A 254 -22.15 -14.00 -8.55
CA LEU A 254 -21.62 -13.01 -7.60
C LEU A 254 -20.70 -12.04 -8.35
N LEU A 255 -20.65 -10.80 -7.88
CA LEU A 255 -19.69 -9.79 -8.29
C LEU A 255 -18.79 -9.47 -7.11
N LEU A 256 -17.50 -9.73 -7.27
CA LEU A 256 -16.45 -9.28 -6.37
C LEU A 256 -15.86 -7.99 -6.94
N ILE A 257 -15.89 -6.93 -6.14
CA ILE A 257 -15.23 -5.65 -6.44
C ILE A 257 -14.15 -5.44 -5.40
N ASP A 258 -12.92 -5.19 -5.86
CA ASP A 258 -11.78 -4.82 -5.04
C ASP A 258 -11.21 -3.52 -5.60
N ALA A 259 -11.43 -2.43 -4.87
CA ALA A 259 -11.15 -1.08 -5.33
C ALA A 259 -10.98 -0.11 -4.17
N GLY A 260 -9.90 0.64 -4.21
CA GLY A 260 -9.63 1.74 -3.30
C GLY A 260 -9.06 2.94 -4.04
N CYS A 261 -9.29 4.16 -3.53
CA CYS A 261 -8.75 5.36 -4.14
C CYS A 261 -7.38 5.73 -3.56
N SER A 262 -6.57 6.43 -4.38
CA SER A 262 -5.35 7.12 -3.95
C SER A 262 -5.61 8.61 -3.90
N LEU A 263 -5.43 9.23 -2.76
CA LEU A 263 -5.59 10.67 -2.60
C LEU A 263 -4.46 11.46 -3.29
N SER A 264 -4.65 12.77 -3.41
CA SER A 264 -3.64 13.67 -4.00
C SER A 264 -2.29 13.65 -3.27
N ASP A 265 -2.26 13.22 -2.03
CA ASP A 265 -1.10 13.07 -1.15
C ASP A 265 -0.66 11.62 -0.94
N TYR A 266 -1.14 10.72 -1.82
CA TYR A 266 -0.76 9.31 -1.90
C TYR A 266 -1.27 8.39 -0.77
N TYR A 267 -2.08 8.86 0.18
CA TYR A 267 -2.75 7.96 1.11
C TYR A 267 -3.85 7.18 0.40
N ASN A 268 -3.93 5.89 0.70
CA ASN A 268 -4.78 4.95 -0.01
C ASN A 268 -5.87 4.39 0.89
N GLY A 269 -6.99 4.01 0.27
CA GLY A 269 -7.97 3.09 0.82
C GLY A 269 -7.90 1.76 0.08
N ASP A 270 -8.39 0.70 0.71
CA ASP A 270 -8.44 -0.65 0.16
C ASP A 270 -9.71 -1.37 0.64
N ILE A 271 -10.60 -1.72 -0.28
CA ILE A 271 -11.89 -2.33 0.06
C ILE A 271 -12.23 -3.43 -0.93
N THR A 272 -12.55 -4.61 -0.41
CA THR A 272 -13.23 -5.62 -1.22
C THR A 272 -14.66 -5.84 -0.71
N ARG A 273 -15.61 -5.89 -1.65
CA ARG A 273 -17.00 -6.30 -1.41
C ARG A 273 -17.45 -7.28 -2.46
N THR A 274 -18.22 -8.28 -2.01
CA THR A 274 -18.86 -9.29 -2.88
C THR A 274 -20.36 -9.28 -2.69
N PHE A 275 -21.13 -9.24 -3.77
CA PHE A 275 -22.59 -9.25 -3.70
C PHE A 275 -23.20 -9.86 -4.97
N PRO A 276 -24.47 -10.38 -4.91
CA PRO A 276 -25.10 -11.00 -6.07
C PRO A 276 -25.48 -9.96 -7.14
N VAL A 277 -25.17 -10.27 -8.41
CA VAL A 277 -25.48 -9.41 -9.57
C VAL A 277 -26.97 -9.14 -9.71
N ASN A 278 -27.82 -10.14 -9.42
CA ASN A 278 -29.27 -10.05 -9.48
C ASN A 278 -29.93 -9.64 -8.15
N GLY A 279 -29.14 -9.36 -7.10
CA GLY A 279 -29.62 -8.98 -5.78
C GLY A 279 -30.09 -10.15 -4.90
N ARG A 280 -29.79 -11.41 -5.24
CA ARG A 280 -30.17 -12.59 -4.44
C ARG A 280 -29.03 -13.61 -4.40
N PHE A 281 -28.63 -14.03 -3.22
CA PHE A 281 -27.71 -15.13 -3.05
C PHE A 281 -28.38 -16.48 -3.31
N SER A 282 -27.67 -17.42 -3.96
CA SER A 282 -28.05 -18.86 -3.88
C SER A 282 -27.78 -19.39 -2.45
N GLY A 283 -28.23 -20.62 -2.18
CA GLY A 283 -27.97 -21.25 -0.87
C GLY A 283 -26.47 -21.41 -0.60
N GLU A 284 -25.73 -21.87 -1.60
CA GLU A 284 -24.27 -22.11 -1.53
C GLU A 284 -23.50 -20.78 -1.45
N GLN A 285 -23.87 -19.78 -2.27
CA GLN A 285 -23.27 -18.46 -2.22
C GLN A 285 -23.46 -17.82 -0.85
N ARG A 286 -24.66 -17.92 -0.30
CA ARG A 286 -24.99 -17.39 1.04
C ARG A 286 -24.20 -18.05 2.13
N ALA A 287 -24.10 -19.39 2.10
CA ALA A 287 -23.36 -20.14 3.10
C ALA A 287 -21.87 -19.76 3.14
N LEU A 288 -21.21 -19.67 1.95
CA LEU A 288 -19.83 -19.23 1.87
C LEU A 288 -19.65 -17.75 2.22
N TYR A 289 -20.59 -16.88 1.81
CA TYR A 289 -20.54 -15.46 2.14
C TYR A 289 -20.61 -15.22 3.66
N GLU A 290 -21.56 -15.87 4.34
CA GLU A 290 -21.73 -15.77 5.79
C GLU A 290 -20.50 -16.32 6.54
N LEU A 291 -19.86 -17.37 6.01
CA LEU A 291 -18.62 -17.90 6.56
C LEU A 291 -17.45 -16.90 6.42
N VAL A 292 -17.27 -16.31 5.23
CA VAL A 292 -16.22 -15.30 5.03
C VAL A 292 -16.49 -14.06 5.89
N LEU A 293 -17.75 -13.62 6.01
CA LEU A 293 -18.13 -12.52 6.86
C LEU A 293 -17.81 -12.79 8.33
N ALA A 294 -18.16 -13.97 8.83
CA ALA A 294 -17.86 -14.37 10.21
C ALA A 294 -16.34 -14.39 10.49
N ALA A 295 -15.54 -14.88 9.53
CA ALA A 295 -14.08 -14.88 9.61
C ALA A 295 -13.51 -13.45 9.63
N GLN A 296 -14.06 -12.58 8.77
CA GLN A 296 -13.65 -11.18 8.66
C GLN A 296 -13.98 -10.40 9.94
N GLU A 297 -15.19 -10.56 10.48
CA GLU A 297 -15.59 -9.91 11.73
C GLU A 297 -14.78 -10.40 12.93
N ALA A 298 -14.49 -11.70 13.01
CA ALA A 298 -13.63 -12.27 14.06
C ALA A 298 -12.19 -11.73 13.96
N ALA A 299 -11.64 -11.63 12.75
CA ALA A 299 -10.31 -11.10 12.50
C ALA A 299 -10.23 -9.60 12.84
N VAL A 300 -11.19 -8.78 12.41
CA VAL A 300 -11.27 -7.36 12.79
C VAL A 300 -11.35 -7.19 14.30
N ALA A 301 -12.20 -7.97 14.98
CA ALA A 301 -12.34 -7.91 16.43
C ALA A 301 -11.06 -8.29 17.19
N SER A 302 -10.15 -9.04 16.57
CA SER A 302 -8.86 -9.42 17.17
C SER A 302 -7.78 -8.33 17.04
N VAL A 303 -7.99 -7.31 16.22
CA VAL A 303 -7.03 -6.21 16.03
C VAL A 303 -6.99 -5.34 17.29
N ALA A 304 -5.89 -5.40 18.02
CA ALA A 304 -5.66 -4.62 19.23
C ALA A 304 -4.16 -4.46 19.51
N PRO A 305 -3.73 -3.45 20.30
CA PRO A 305 -2.35 -3.34 20.74
C PRO A 305 -1.85 -4.62 21.41
N GLY A 306 -0.61 -5.02 21.09
CA GLY A 306 0.01 -6.25 21.61
C GLY A 306 -0.38 -7.53 20.87
N PHE A 307 -1.37 -7.50 19.98
CA PHE A 307 -1.65 -8.62 19.07
C PHE A 307 -0.68 -8.58 17.87
N THR A 308 -0.80 -9.50 16.91
CA THR A 308 0.09 -9.52 15.73
C THR A 308 -0.72 -9.70 14.44
N ALA A 309 -0.18 -9.23 13.32
CA ALA A 309 -0.80 -9.48 12.02
C ALA A 309 -0.92 -10.99 11.70
N GLU A 310 0.04 -11.81 12.19
CA GLU A 310 -0.06 -13.27 12.11
C GLU A 310 -1.25 -13.80 12.92
N GLY A 311 -1.44 -13.31 14.15
CA GLY A 311 -2.57 -13.70 14.98
C GLY A 311 -3.93 -13.32 14.38
N VAL A 312 -4.02 -12.17 13.69
CA VAL A 312 -5.21 -11.77 12.93
C VAL A 312 -5.50 -12.77 11.81
N HIS A 313 -4.45 -13.19 11.06
CA HIS A 313 -4.59 -14.23 10.04
C HIS A 313 -5.04 -15.57 10.63
N ASP A 314 -4.40 -16.02 11.71
CA ASP A 314 -4.76 -17.29 12.36
C ASP A 314 -6.20 -17.30 12.86
N THR A 315 -6.70 -16.13 13.33
CA THR A 315 -8.09 -15.98 13.76
C THR A 315 -9.05 -16.20 12.59
N ALA A 316 -8.84 -15.51 11.46
CA ALA A 316 -9.65 -15.72 10.26
C ALA A 316 -9.58 -17.16 9.74
N LEU A 317 -8.36 -17.70 9.63
CA LEU A 317 -8.11 -19.04 9.11
C LEU A 317 -8.85 -20.12 9.91
N ARG A 318 -8.83 -20.04 11.23
CA ARG A 318 -9.54 -21.02 12.10
C ARG A 318 -11.05 -20.99 11.88
N VAL A 319 -11.64 -19.81 11.73
CA VAL A 319 -13.08 -19.66 11.42
C VAL A 319 -13.40 -20.24 10.06
N LEU A 320 -12.61 -19.90 9.03
CA LEU A 320 -12.80 -20.43 7.67
C LEU A 320 -12.70 -21.96 7.64
N VAL A 321 -11.65 -22.54 8.24
CA VAL A 321 -11.45 -23.99 8.25
C VAL A 321 -12.56 -24.71 9.00
N ALA A 322 -12.98 -24.19 10.14
CA ALA A 322 -14.10 -24.79 10.91
C ALA A 322 -15.38 -24.81 10.08
N GLY A 323 -15.75 -23.67 9.46
CA GLY A 323 -16.95 -23.59 8.64
C GLY A 323 -16.89 -24.44 7.35
N LEU A 324 -15.71 -24.56 6.73
CA LEU A 324 -15.51 -25.43 5.56
C LEU A 324 -15.66 -26.93 5.93
N LEU A 325 -15.24 -27.32 7.13
CA LEU A 325 -15.49 -28.68 7.67
C LEU A 325 -16.98 -28.91 7.91
N ASP A 326 -17.70 -27.94 8.48
CA ASP A 326 -19.14 -28.02 8.72
C ASP A 326 -19.95 -28.09 7.40
N LEU A 327 -19.48 -27.41 6.36
CA LEU A 327 -20.07 -27.47 4.98
C LEU A 327 -19.67 -28.73 4.20
N GLY A 328 -18.76 -29.56 4.75
CA GLY A 328 -18.27 -30.77 4.07
C GLY A 328 -17.35 -30.48 2.87
N LEU A 329 -16.79 -29.27 2.77
CA LEU A 329 -15.82 -28.87 1.75
C LEU A 329 -14.37 -29.19 2.13
N LEU A 330 -14.14 -29.51 3.40
CA LEU A 330 -12.91 -30.05 3.95
C LEU A 330 -13.21 -31.26 4.84
N ALA A 331 -12.21 -32.11 5.08
CA ALA A 331 -12.30 -33.25 6.00
C ALA A 331 -11.10 -33.27 6.97
N GLY A 332 -11.33 -33.72 8.19
CA GLY A 332 -10.33 -33.82 9.25
C GLY A 332 -10.66 -33.00 10.49
N SER A 333 -9.65 -32.63 11.26
CA SER A 333 -9.75 -31.67 12.35
C SER A 333 -9.25 -30.28 11.91
N VAL A 334 -9.67 -29.23 12.57
CA VAL A 334 -9.21 -27.85 12.29
C VAL A 334 -7.69 -27.78 12.33
N GLU A 335 -7.08 -28.31 13.39
CA GLU A 335 -5.63 -28.33 13.57
C GLU A 335 -4.92 -29.10 12.45
N GLY A 336 -5.41 -30.31 12.13
CA GLY A 336 -4.82 -31.16 11.10
C GLY A 336 -4.90 -30.53 9.70
N VAL A 337 -6.01 -29.90 9.36
CA VAL A 337 -6.19 -29.18 8.08
C VAL A 337 -5.23 -27.99 7.99
N ILE A 338 -5.06 -27.23 9.08
CA ILE A 338 -4.14 -26.08 9.12
C ILE A 338 -2.68 -26.54 9.03
N GLU A 339 -2.27 -27.52 9.81
CA GLU A 339 -0.89 -28.04 9.82
C GLU A 339 -0.49 -28.61 8.45
N GLN A 340 -1.38 -29.33 7.79
CA GLN A 340 -1.15 -29.91 6.45
C GLN A 340 -1.30 -28.90 5.34
N GLY A 341 -1.89 -27.72 5.60
CA GLY A 341 -2.18 -26.70 4.58
C GLY A 341 -3.27 -27.15 3.59
N ALA A 342 -4.11 -28.11 3.97
CA ALA A 342 -5.12 -28.70 3.08
C ALA A 342 -6.21 -27.68 2.66
N TYR A 343 -6.38 -26.59 3.37
CA TYR A 343 -7.30 -25.49 3.06
C TYR A 343 -6.84 -24.62 1.86
N ARG A 344 -5.55 -24.68 1.46
CA ARG A 344 -4.92 -23.71 0.55
C ARG A 344 -5.49 -23.71 -0.87
N HIS A 345 -6.21 -24.74 -1.27
CA HIS A 345 -6.91 -24.76 -2.55
C HIS A 345 -8.20 -23.92 -2.55
N LEU A 346 -8.69 -23.51 -1.36
CA LEU A 346 -9.86 -22.65 -1.17
C LEU A 346 -9.49 -21.27 -0.61
N TYR A 347 -8.39 -21.16 0.16
CA TYR A 347 -7.89 -19.92 0.74
C TYR A 347 -6.35 -19.88 0.66
N MET A 348 -5.79 -19.14 -0.29
CA MET A 348 -4.38 -19.23 -0.68
C MET A 348 -3.57 -17.97 -0.39
N HIS A 349 -4.16 -16.91 0.17
CA HIS A 349 -3.46 -15.67 0.50
C HIS A 349 -3.48 -15.35 2.00
N ARG A 350 -2.77 -14.31 2.42
CA ARG A 350 -2.79 -13.80 3.78
C ARG A 350 -4.05 -12.98 4.03
N THR A 351 -4.43 -12.83 5.29
CA THR A 351 -5.63 -12.09 5.68
C THR A 351 -5.43 -10.57 5.65
N GLY A 352 -4.24 -10.05 5.33
CA GLY A 352 -4.04 -8.62 5.27
C GLY A 352 -2.59 -8.20 5.10
N HIS A 353 -2.41 -6.91 4.87
CA HIS A 353 -1.14 -6.22 4.71
C HIS A 353 -1.19 -4.82 5.33
N TRP A 354 -0.01 -4.20 5.53
CA TRP A 354 0.06 -2.80 5.93
C TRP A 354 -0.48 -1.91 4.83
N LEU A 355 -1.18 -0.84 5.22
CA LEU A 355 -1.76 0.16 4.32
C LEU A 355 -1.28 1.56 4.70
N GLY A 356 -1.09 2.44 3.71
CA GLY A 356 -0.67 3.82 3.94
C GLY A 356 -0.41 4.59 2.65
N LEU A 357 0.82 5.13 2.51
CA LEU A 357 1.28 5.80 1.28
C LEU A 357 1.42 4.83 0.10
N ASP A 358 1.66 3.57 0.38
CA ASP A 358 1.57 2.49 -0.59
C ASP A 358 0.40 1.59 -0.19
N VAL A 359 -0.28 0.95 -1.15
CA VAL A 359 -1.35 -0.02 -0.88
C VAL A 359 -0.77 -1.18 -0.07
N HIS A 360 0.28 -1.83 -0.57
CA HIS A 360 1.10 -2.72 0.21
C HIS A 360 2.20 -1.89 0.88
N ASP A 361 1.85 -1.26 2.00
CA ASP A 361 2.74 -0.31 2.67
C ASP A 361 3.90 -1.02 3.38
N VAL A 362 4.92 -0.24 3.67
CA VAL A 362 6.15 -0.71 4.27
C VAL A 362 6.00 -0.93 5.78
N GLY A 363 6.80 -1.83 6.30
CA GLY A 363 6.85 -2.17 7.71
C GLY A 363 7.26 -3.63 7.90
N ALA A 364 7.95 -3.92 8.98
CA ALA A 364 8.32 -5.29 9.30
C ALA A 364 7.10 -6.03 9.88
N TYR A 365 6.88 -7.28 9.45
CA TYR A 365 5.97 -8.22 10.10
C TYR A 365 6.69 -9.07 11.16
N ARG A 366 8.02 -9.17 11.04
CA ARG A 366 8.87 -9.93 11.97
C ARG A 366 10.19 -9.20 12.23
N LEU A 367 10.70 -9.31 13.45
CA LEU A 367 12.02 -8.89 13.86
C LEU A 367 12.75 -10.09 14.46
N GLY A 368 13.68 -10.67 13.69
CA GLY A 368 14.25 -11.96 14.01
C GLY A 368 13.20 -13.06 13.99
N GLU A 369 13.06 -13.79 15.09
CA GLU A 369 12.06 -14.85 15.23
C GLU A 369 10.70 -14.38 15.76
N HIS A 370 10.58 -13.12 16.19
CA HIS A 370 9.38 -12.58 16.81
C HIS A 370 8.51 -11.84 15.79
N HIS A 371 7.20 -12.05 15.84
CA HIS A 371 6.24 -11.24 15.10
C HIS A 371 6.17 -9.85 15.74
N VAL A 372 6.01 -8.83 14.89
CA VAL A 372 5.82 -7.44 15.34
C VAL A 372 4.43 -7.33 15.97
N GLU A 373 4.39 -6.82 17.19
CA GLU A 373 3.14 -6.52 17.87
C GLU A 373 2.50 -5.27 17.24
N LEU A 374 1.18 -5.31 17.13
CA LEU A 374 0.38 -4.17 16.70
C LEU A 374 0.46 -3.06 17.73
N GLU A 375 0.70 -1.84 17.24
CA GLU A 375 0.79 -0.63 18.07
C GLU A 375 -0.17 0.43 17.54
N PRO A 376 -0.63 1.37 18.39
CA PRO A 376 -1.45 2.49 17.96
C PRO A 376 -0.85 3.25 16.78
N GLY A 377 -1.69 3.59 15.80
CA GLY A 377 -1.29 4.23 14.55
C GLY A 377 -0.87 3.28 13.42
N MET A 378 -0.72 1.97 13.66
CA MET A 378 -0.60 1.00 12.57
C MET A 378 -1.95 0.83 11.87
N VAL A 379 -1.92 0.67 10.55
CA VAL A 379 -3.11 0.40 9.73
C VAL A 379 -2.84 -0.80 8.85
N LEU A 380 -3.79 -1.73 8.83
CA LEU A 380 -3.72 -2.96 8.04
C LEU A 380 -5.07 -3.25 7.39
N THR A 381 -5.05 -3.98 6.27
CA THR A 381 -6.25 -4.58 5.70
C THR A 381 -6.63 -5.85 6.46
N VAL A 382 -7.92 -6.19 6.48
CA VAL A 382 -8.44 -7.47 6.98
C VAL A 382 -9.38 -8.02 5.91
N GLU A 383 -8.89 -8.98 5.12
CA GLU A 383 -9.44 -9.39 3.83
C GLU A 383 -9.54 -10.92 3.62
N PRO A 384 -10.10 -11.69 4.54
CA PRO A 384 -10.28 -13.12 4.29
C PRO A 384 -11.18 -13.38 3.07
N GLY A 385 -10.94 -14.49 2.37
CA GLY A 385 -11.72 -14.87 1.21
C GLY A 385 -11.78 -16.39 1.01
N LEU A 386 -12.73 -16.83 0.20
CA LEU A 386 -12.86 -18.22 -0.27
C LEU A 386 -13.05 -18.21 -1.79
N TYR A 387 -12.34 -19.11 -2.47
CA TYR A 387 -12.31 -19.18 -3.92
C TYR A 387 -12.47 -20.64 -4.36
N VAL A 388 -13.67 -21.03 -4.75
CA VAL A 388 -13.98 -22.41 -5.14
C VAL A 388 -13.87 -22.55 -6.64
N SER A 389 -12.77 -23.12 -7.10
CA SER A 389 -12.42 -23.18 -8.51
C SER A 389 -11.67 -24.47 -8.85
N ASP A 390 -11.79 -24.94 -10.09
CA ASP A 390 -10.99 -26.07 -10.61
C ASP A 390 -9.54 -25.68 -10.97
N ARG A 391 -9.10 -24.43 -10.72
CA ARG A 391 -7.74 -23.96 -11.03
C ARG A 391 -6.67 -24.59 -10.14
N LEU A 392 -7.03 -24.98 -8.93
CA LEU A 392 -6.13 -25.68 -8.02
C LEU A 392 -6.65 -27.09 -7.74
N PRO A 393 -5.76 -28.10 -7.72
CA PRO A 393 -6.17 -29.46 -7.43
C PRO A 393 -6.62 -29.60 -5.97
N VAL A 394 -7.65 -30.37 -5.73
CA VAL A 394 -8.06 -30.78 -4.40
C VAL A 394 -6.97 -31.67 -3.79
N PRO A 395 -6.46 -31.38 -2.57
CA PRO A 395 -5.44 -32.19 -1.92
C PRO A 395 -5.91 -33.61 -1.67
N GLU A 396 -4.97 -34.57 -1.69
CA GLU A 396 -5.27 -35.98 -1.39
C GLU A 396 -5.94 -36.14 -0.01
N GLY A 397 -6.99 -36.92 0.05
CA GLY A 397 -7.77 -37.13 1.28
C GLY A 397 -8.80 -36.04 1.60
N GLN A 398 -8.91 -35.01 0.76
CA GLN A 398 -9.98 -34.02 0.90
C GLN A 398 -11.19 -34.37 -0.01
N PRO A 399 -12.40 -33.91 0.35
CA PRO A 399 -13.61 -34.17 -0.42
C PRO A 399 -13.55 -33.57 -1.83
N GLU A 400 -14.11 -34.27 -2.81
CA GLU A 400 -14.41 -33.66 -4.11
C GLU A 400 -15.45 -32.55 -3.96
N ILE A 401 -15.20 -31.43 -4.62
CA ILE A 401 -16.08 -30.25 -4.53
C ILE A 401 -17.22 -30.39 -5.54
N GLY A 402 -18.45 -30.37 -5.06
CA GLY A 402 -19.66 -30.43 -5.88
C GLY A 402 -19.79 -29.22 -6.83
N GLU A 403 -20.37 -29.44 -8.01
CA GLU A 403 -20.52 -28.41 -9.06
C GLU A 403 -21.28 -27.15 -8.56
N CYS A 404 -22.20 -27.27 -7.61
CA CYS A 404 -22.94 -26.16 -7.05
C CYS A 404 -22.08 -25.14 -6.28
N TRP A 405 -20.89 -25.50 -5.87
CA TRP A 405 -19.92 -24.63 -5.18
C TRP A 405 -18.92 -23.97 -6.12
N LYS A 406 -18.74 -24.51 -7.33
CA LYS A 406 -17.71 -24.04 -8.27
C LYS A 406 -18.04 -22.66 -8.84
N GLY A 407 -17.00 -21.87 -9.09
CA GLY A 407 -17.13 -20.51 -9.62
C GLY A 407 -17.56 -19.48 -8.56
N ILE A 408 -17.57 -19.86 -7.27
CA ILE A 408 -17.87 -18.91 -6.18
C ILE A 408 -16.55 -18.37 -5.62
N GLY A 409 -16.29 -17.08 -5.86
CA GLY A 409 -15.19 -16.32 -5.26
C GLY A 409 -15.76 -15.20 -4.37
N ILE A 410 -15.32 -15.16 -3.13
CA ILE A 410 -15.78 -14.17 -2.12
C ILE A 410 -14.58 -13.64 -1.36
N ARG A 411 -14.43 -12.34 -1.28
CA ARG A 411 -13.54 -11.60 -0.37
C ARG A 411 -14.33 -10.47 0.28
N ILE A 412 -14.10 -10.25 1.56
CA ILE A 412 -14.64 -9.13 2.32
C ILE A 412 -13.47 -8.49 3.05
N GLU A 413 -13.22 -7.22 2.78
CA GLU A 413 -12.04 -6.50 3.22
C GLU A 413 -12.40 -5.15 3.81
N ASP A 414 -11.77 -4.83 4.93
CA ASP A 414 -11.82 -3.53 5.57
C ASP A 414 -10.43 -3.02 5.92
N ASP A 415 -10.25 -1.69 5.89
CA ASP A 415 -9.09 -0.97 6.42
C ASP A 415 -9.26 -0.78 7.92
N VAL A 416 -8.31 -1.26 8.71
CA VAL A 416 -8.40 -1.26 10.16
C VAL A 416 -7.21 -0.55 10.79
N ALA A 417 -7.46 0.53 11.53
CA ALA A 417 -6.46 1.26 12.28
C ALA A 417 -6.39 0.76 13.73
N VAL A 418 -5.19 0.51 14.24
CA VAL A 418 -4.95 0.18 15.65
C VAL A 418 -5.04 1.46 16.48
N THR A 419 -5.85 1.44 17.55
CA THR A 419 -6.01 2.54 18.50
C THR A 419 -5.38 2.18 19.86
N ASP A 420 -5.36 3.11 20.81
CA ASP A 420 -4.82 2.87 22.16
C ASP A 420 -5.52 1.72 22.92
N HIS A 421 -6.78 1.40 22.56
CA HIS A 421 -7.60 0.45 23.33
C HIS A 421 -8.26 -0.65 22.47
N GLY A 422 -7.87 -0.76 21.19
CA GLY A 422 -8.45 -1.73 20.27
C GLY A 422 -8.21 -1.28 18.82
N HIS A 423 -9.29 -1.11 18.06
CA HIS A 423 -9.20 -0.71 16.65
C HIS A 423 -10.32 0.24 16.23
N GLU A 424 -10.11 0.88 15.10
CA GLU A 424 -11.11 1.64 14.33
C GLU A 424 -11.18 1.01 12.93
N ASN A 425 -12.37 0.57 12.51
CA ASN A 425 -12.62 0.16 11.14
C ASN A 425 -12.91 1.42 10.30
N LEU A 426 -11.95 1.82 9.46
CA LEU A 426 -12.04 3.05 8.66
C LEU A 426 -13.09 2.93 7.54
N THR A 427 -13.38 1.70 7.09
CA THR A 427 -14.29 1.39 5.99
C THR A 427 -15.63 0.82 6.46
N ALA A 428 -15.98 1.01 7.73
CA ALA A 428 -17.21 0.48 8.35
C ALA A 428 -18.50 0.92 7.63
N SER A 429 -18.48 2.02 6.86
CA SER A 429 -19.62 2.51 6.08
C SER A 429 -19.89 1.69 4.82
N ALA A 430 -18.93 0.90 4.32
CA ALA A 430 -19.14 0.01 3.19
C ALA A 430 -19.96 -1.21 3.61
N LEU A 431 -21.16 -1.34 3.03
CA LEU A 431 -22.12 -2.39 3.40
C LEU A 431 -21.55 -3.80 3.17
N LYS A 432 -21.73 -4.70 4.16
CA LYS A 432 -21.32 -6.10 4.07
C LYS A 432 -22.32 -7.09 4.68
N ALA A 433 -23.34 -6.62 5.40
CA ALA A 433 -24.38 -7.52 5.92
C ALA A 433 -25.23 -8.08 4.76
N PRO A 434 -25.44 -9.41 4.65
CA PRO A 434 -26.18 -10.01 3.53
C PRO A 434 -27.55 -9.37 3.29
N ALA A 435 -28.30 -9.06 4.34
CA ALA A 435 -29.62 -8.43 4.25
C ALA A 435 -29.59 -7.02 3.63
N ALA A 436 -28.44 -6.31 3.69
CA ALA A 436 -28.28 -5.01 3.07
C ALA A 436 -27.82 -5.11 1.60
N LEU A 437 -27.27 -6.25 1.20
CA LEU A 437 -26.78 -6.51 -0.16
C LEU A 437 -27.86 -7.11 -1.07
N GLU A 438 -28.84 -7.78 -0.50
CA GLU A 438 -30.01 -8.31 -1.24
C GLU A 438 -31.02 -7.20 -1.55
N ARG A 439 -31.73 -7.37 -2.68
CA ARG A 439 -32.75 -6.41 -3.17
C ARG A 439 -34.10 -7.10 -3.41
#